data_afc8e94c8c4ba4a99ff0f0a11ce5a1bb
#
_entry.id   afc8e94c8c4ba4a99ff0f0a11ce5a1bb
#
_cell.length_a   1.000
_cell.length_b   1.000
_cell.length_c   1.000
_cell.angle_alpha   90.00
_cell.angle_beta   90.00
_cell.angle_gamma   90.00
#
_symmetry.space_group_name_H-M   'P 1'
#
loop_
_entity.id
_entity.type
_entity.pdbx_description
1 polymer ?
#
loop_
_entity_poly.entity_id
_entity_poly.type
_entity_poly.pdbx_seq_one_letter_code
_entity_poly.pdbx_strand_id
1 'polypeptide(L)' 'SVNLTHRQLKDETIDTHRAITDAILNGDSAGAKYAMIMHLNYNRQMILKKQAKAQQKNE' A
#
# COMPACT_ATOMS: atom_id res chain seq x y z
N SER A 1 9.97 12.50 -6.60
CA SER A 1 9.71 11.07 -6.62
C SER A 1 10.41 10.39 -5.46
N VAL A 2 9.69 9.60 -4.71
CA VAL A 2 10.24 8.89 -3.57
C VAL A 2 10.62 7.49 -3.99
N ASN A 3 11.92 7.19 -3.93
CA ASN A 3 12.39 5.82 -4.14
C ASN A 3 12.37 5.09 -2.80
N LEU A 4 11.28 4.37 -2.57
CA LEU A 4 11.17 3.53 -1.38
C LEU A 4 12.05 2.29 -1.56
N THR A 5 12.82 1.96 -0.53
CA THR A 5 13.58 0.72 -0.51
C THR A 5 12.64 -0.47 -0.35
N HIS A 6 13.12 -1.66 -0.69
CA HIS A 6 12.39 -2.91 -0.43
C HIS A 6 11.94 -3.02 1.02
N ARG A 7 12.80 -2.62 1.94
CA ARG A 7 12.51 -2.68 3.38
C ARG A 7 11.38 -1.74 3.76
N GLN A 8 11.38 -0.52 3.23
CA GLN A 8 10.34 0.46 3.51
C GLN A 8 8.98 0.00 2.99
N LEU A 9 8.93 -0.55 1.77
CA LEU A 9 7.70 -1.10 1.20
C LEU A 9 7.17 -2.27 2.01
N LYS A 10 8.05 -3.15 2.47
CA LYS A 10 7.69 -4.28 3.31
C LYS A 10 7.12 -3.82 4.64
N ASP A 11 7.77 -2.85 5.28
CA ASP A 11 7.32 -2.31 6.56
C ASP A 11 5.95 -1.65 6.45
N GLU A 12 5.71 -0.89 5.39
CA GLU A 12 4.40 -0.27 5.15
C GLU A 12 3.31 -1.30 4.91
N THR A 13 3.62 -2.38 4.20
CA THR A 13 2.68 -3.48 3.97
C THR A 13 2.32 -4.17 5.29
N ILE A 14 3.31 -4.41 6.15
CA ILE A 14 3.07 -5.01 7.46
C ILE A 14 2.19 -4.10 8.32
N ASP A 15 2.48 -2.80 8.35
CA ASP A 15 1.71 -1.83 9.13
C ASP A 15 0.26 -1.76 8.66
N THR A 16 0.03 -1.79 7.35
CA THR A 16 -1.32 -1.78 6.78
C THR A 16 -2.08 -3.05 7.15
N HIS A 17 -1.46 -4.22 7.03
CA HIS A 17 -2.09 -5.49 7.42
C HIS A 17 -2.43 -5.50 8.90
N ARG A 18 -1.56 -4.95 9.74
CA ARG A 18 -1.81 -4.85 11.18
C ARG A 18 -3.01 -3.95 11.47
N ALA A 19 -3.11 -2.82 10.79
CA ALA A 19 -4.23 -1.90 10.97
C ALA A 19 -5.56 -2.57 10.62
N ILE A 20 -5.60 -3.35 9.54
CA ILE A 20 -6.80 -4.08 9.13
C ILE A 20 -7.15 -5.14 10.17
N THR A 21 -6.16 -5.90 10.63
CA THR A 21 -6.34 -6.95 11.63
C THR A 21 -6.86 -6.35 12.94
N ASP A 22 -6.26 -5.27 13.41
CA ASP A 22 -6.68 -4.61 14.65
C ASP A 22 -8.12 -4.12 14.55
N ALA A 23 -8.51 -3.55 13.41
CA ALA A 23 -9.88 -3.09 13.20
C ALA A 23 -10.86 -4.26 13.27
N ILE A 24 -10.53 -5.40 12.66
CA ILE A 24 -11.37 -6.60 12.70
C ILE A 24 -11.50 -7.11 14.13
N LEU A 25 -10.40 -7.21 14.86
CA LEU A 25 -10.38 -7.70 16.24
C LEU A 25 -11.17 -6.80 17.17
N ASN A 26 -11.24 -5.50 16.89
CA ASN A 26 -11.99 -4.53 17.67
C ASN A 26 -13.44 -4.41 17.24
N GLY A 27 -13.88 -5.21 16.27
CA GLY A 27 -15.25 -5.14 15.76
C GLY A 27 -15.53 -3.89 14.93
N ASP A 28 -14.48 -3.24 14.43
CA ASP A 28 -14.58 -2.00 13.65
C ASP A 28 -14.60 -2.33 12.16
N SER A 29 -15.77 -2.72 11.66
CA SER A 29 -15.91 -3.09 10.25
C SER A 29 -15.71 -1.90 9.31
N ALA A 30 -16.14 -0.71 9.71
CA ALA A 30 -15.92 0.51 8.92
C ALA A 30 -14.43 0.86 8.82
N GLY A 31 -13.71 0.76 9.94
CA GLY A 31 -12.28 0.99 9.97
C GLY A 31 -11.51 -0.02 9.12
N ALA A 32 -11.91 -1.29 9.19
CA ALA A 32 -11.28 -2.34 8.38
C ALA A 32 -11.48 -2.08 6.88
N LYS A 33 -12.70 -1.70 6.49
CA LYS A 33 -13.01 -1.36 5.10
C LYS A 33 -12.19 -0.17 4.62
N TYR A 34 -12.11 0.87 5.43
CA TYR A 34 -11.33 2.06 5.11
C TYR A 34 -9.85 1.72 4.92
N ALA A 35 -9.28 0.95 5.84
CA ALA A 35 -7.89 0.53 5.77
C ALA A 35 -7.62 -0.30 4.50
N MET A 36 -8.54 -1.17 4.12
CA MET A 36 -8.42 -1.97 2.91
C MET A 36 -8.44 -1.09 1.66
N ILE A 37 -9.35 -0.11 1.60
CA ILE A 37 -9.42 0.82 0.47
C ILE A 37 -8.11 1.59 0.32
N MET A 38 -7.58 2.09 1.44
CA MET A 38 -6.31 2.82 1.43
C MET A 38 -5.15 1.94 0.96
N HIS A 39 -5.14 0.68 1.37
CA HIS A 39 -4.13 -0.29 0.96
C HIS A 39 -4.18 -0.55 -0.56
N LEU A 40 -5.37 -0.74 -1.10
CA LEU A 40 -5.55 -0.97 -2.53
C LEU A 40 -5.15 0.26 -3.35
N ASN A 41 -5.50 1.45 -2.89
CA ASN A 41 -5.12 2.70 -3.54
C ASN A 41 -3.60 2.89 -3.54
N TYR A 42 -2.95 2.60 -2.42
CA TYR A 42 -1.50 2.67 -2.31
C TYR A 42 -0.83 1.73 -3.31
N ASN A 43 -1.27 0.48 -3.37
CA ASN A 43 -0.72 -0.51 -4.29
C ASN A 43 -0.90 -0.09 -5.74
N ARG A 44 -2.08 0.44 -6.07
CA ARG A 44 -2.36 0.94 -7.42
C ARG A 44 -1.40 2.06 -7.82
N GLN A 45 -1.18 3.02 -6.91
CA GLN A 45 -0.26 4.11 -7.16
C GLN A 45 1.17 3.62 -7.39
N MET A 46 1.61 2.62 -6.61
CA MET A 46 2.94 2.05 -6.75
C MET A 46 3.11 1.33 -8.08
N ILE A 47 2.10 0.60 -8.52
CA ILE A 47 2.12 -0.07 -9.82
C ILE A 47 2.21 0.95 -10.95
N LEU A 48 1.41 2.01 -10.89
CA LEU A 48 1.43 3.06 -11.92
C LEU A 48 2.80 3.75 -11.97
N LYS A 49 3.42 4.01 -10.83
CA LYS A 49 4.76 4.59 -10.78
C LYS A 49 5.80 3.67 -11.41
N LYS A 50 5.72 2.38 -11.15
CA LYS A 50 6.61 1.39 -11.76
C LYS A 50 6.46 1.35 -13.28
N GLN A 51 5.24 1.39 -13.78
CA GLN A 51 4.98 1.40 -15.21
C GLN A 51 5.53 2.65 -15.88
N ALA A 52 5.33 3.82 -15.29
CA ALA A 52 5.86 5.07 -15.81
C ALA A 52 7.39 5.04 -15.87
N LYS A 53 8.02 4.49 -14.82
CA LYS A 53 9.48 4.38 -14.76
C LYS A 53 10.03 3.43 -15.82
N ALA A 54 9.33 2.32 -16.06
CA ALA A 54 9.72 1.36 -17.10
C ALA A 54 9.63 1.98 -18.50
N GLN A 55 8.58 2.78 -18.76
CA GLN A 55 8.43 3.48 -20.02
C GLN A 55 9.54 4.50 -20.26
N GLN A 56 9.96 5.21 -19.21
CA GLN A 56 11.06 6.16 -19.31
C GLN A 56 12.38 5.49 -19.67
N LYS A 57 12.61 4.27 -19.16
CA LYS A 57 13.82 3.52 -19.44
C LYS A 57 13.90 3.03 -20.88
N ASN A 58 12.78 2.86 -21.53
CA ASN A 58 12.72 2.33 -22.89
C ASN A 58 12.90 3.41 -23.98
N GLU A 59 12.98 4.66 -23.57
CA GLU A 59 13.29 5.76 -24.45
C GLU A 59 14.80 6.01 -24.48
#